data_0e29910aa6565d3cacd919d252a1d085
#
_entry.id   0e29910aa6565d3cacd919d252a1d085
#
_cell.length_a   1.000
_cell.length_b   1.000
_cell.length_c   1.000
_cell.angle_alpha   90.00
_cell.angle_beta   90.00
_cell.angle_gamma   90.00
#
_symmetry.space_group_name_H-M   'P 1'
#
loop_
_entity.id
_entity.type
_entity.pdbx_description
1 polymer ?
#
loop_
_entity_poly.entity_id
_entity_poly.type
_entity_poly.pdbx_seq_one_letter_code
_entity_poly.pdbx_strand_id
1 'polypeptide(L)'
;MIYDKYCYTEECVEKLVRTYFTRGYLIIAFDFDDTILSSEPDFKCCTPVLLVNRCKHDINCQLILYTCRSSNRGDGANLRYAIDVCKKLDIEPDFVNEHAWEDYRGLNGKVFYDIFLDDKAGLGQACEILELALNRILNELDKKVIN
;
A
#
# COMPACT_ATOMS: atom_id res chain seq x y z
N MET A 1 -12.00 4.47 -31.11
CA MET A 1 -12.12 5.16 -29.82
C MET A 1 -10.93 4.75 -28.94
N ILE A 2 -10.14 5.70 -28.50
CA ILE A 2 -9.06 5.45 -27.56
C ILE A 2 -9.71 5.35 -26.17
N TYR A 3 -9.50 4.23 -25.50
CA TYR A 3 -10.09 3.96 -24.19
C TYR A 3 -8.98 3.96 -23.13
N ASP A 4 -9.02 4.97 -22.26
CA ASP A 4 -8.07 5.11 -21.16
C ASP A 4 -8.47 4.22 -19.99
N LYS A 5 -8.24 2.94 -20.14
CA LYS A 5 -8.75 1.88 -19.25
C LYS A 5 -8.50 2.14 -17.76
N TYR A 6 -7.29 2.56 -17.39
CA TYR A 6 -6.92 2.72 -15.98
C TYR A 6 -7.06 4.15 -15.45
N CYS A 7 -7.80 5.00 -16.16
CA CYS A 7 -8.21 6.32 -15.64
C CYS A 7 -9.47 6.28 -14.78
N TYR A 8 -10.14 5.13 -14.72
CA TYR A 8 -11.39 4.96 -13.98
C TYR A 8 -11.19 4.07 -12.75
N THR A 9 -11.84 4.46 -11.65
CA THR A 9 -11.77 3.74 -10.37
C THR A 9 -12.15 2.28 -10.50
N GLU A 10 -13.24 1.98 -11.21
CA GLU A 10 -13.74 0.61 -11.35
C GLU A 10 -12.74 -0.34 -12.01
N GLU A 11 -12.09 0.07 -13.09
CA GLU A 11 -11.09 -0.74 -13.78
C GLU A 11 -9.84 -0.96 -12.93
N CYS A 12 -9.47 0.03 -12.12
CA CYS A 12 -8.38 -0.13 -11.15
C CYS A 12 -8.75 -1.13 -10.06
N VAL A 13 -9.96 -1.06 -9.54
CA VAL A 13 -10.48 -2.03 -8.54
C VAL A 13 -10.49 -3.44 -9.11
N GLU A 14 -11.07 -3.62 -10.30
CA GLU A 14 -11.10 -4.93 -10.96
C GLU A 14 -9.71 -5.50 -11.20
N LYS A 15 -8.74 -4.66 -11.56
CA LYS A 15 -7.35 -5.08 -11.74
C LYS A 15 -6.75 -5.60 -10.44
N LEU A 16 -6.94 -4.91 -9.32
CA LEU A 16 -6.43 -5.35 -8.02
C LEU A 16 -7.07 -6.68 -7.59
N VAL A 17 -8.39 -6.79 -7.71
CA VAL A 17 -9.12 -8.02 -7.35
C VAL A 17 -8.63 -9.20 -8.19
N ARG A 18 -8.53 -9.02 -9.50
CA ARG A 18 -8.01 -10.06 -10.41
C ARG A 18 -6.57 -10.43 -10.08
N THR A 19 -5.71 -9.45 -9.80
CA THR A 19 -4.32 -9.68 -9.40
C THR A 19 -4.26 -10.53 -8.15
N TYR A 20 -5.05 -10.21 -7.13
CA TYR A 20 -5.11 -10.99 -5.90
C TYR A 20 -5.47 -12.45 -6.15
N PHE A 21 -6.55 -12.72 -6.87
CA PHE A 21 -6.98 -14.11 -7.12
C PHE A 21 -6.09 -14.87 -8.10
N THR A 22 -5.38 -14.19 -8.99
CA THR A 22 -4.43 -14.82 -9.91
C THR A 22 -3.10 -15.13 -9.23
N ARG A 23 -2.58 -14.21 -8.43
CA ARG A 23 -1.25 -14.34 -7.81
C ARG A 23 -1.31 -14.83 -6.36
N GLY A 24 -2.41 -14.61 -5.66
CA GLY A 24 -2.63 -15.02 -4.29
C GLY A 24 -2.29 -13.95 -3.24
N TYR A 25 -1.81 -12.78 -3.65
CA TYR A 25 -1.46 -11.66 -2.76
C TYR A 25 -1.42 -10.32 -3.50
N LEU A 26 -1.43 -9.22 -2.75
CA LEU A 26 -1.15 -7.87 -3.25
C LEU A 26 0.17 -7.34 -2.70
N ILE A 27 0.80 -6.46 -3.47
CA ILE A 27 1.95 -5.66 -3.03
C ILE A 27 1.46 -4.22 -2.89
N ILE A 28 1.48 -3.71 -1.67
CA ILE A 28 0.98 -2.39 -1.31
C ILE A 28 2.15 -1.55 -0.83
N ALA A 29 2.47 -0.50 -1.57
CA ALA A 29 3.44 0.49 -1.15
C ALA A 29 2.73 1.69 -0.52
N PHE A 30 3.34 2.31 0.47
CA PHE A 30 2.84 3.53 1.09
C PHE A 30 3.99 4.45 1.49
N ASP A 31 3.76 5.76 1.30
CA ASP A 31 4.64 6.80 1.81
C ASP A 31 4.39 7.03 3.31
N PHE A 32 5.31 7.74 3.97
CA PHE A 32 5.22 8.00 5.40
C PHE A 32 4.67 9.41 5.70
N ASP A 33 5.36 10.45 5.22
CA ASP A 33 5.01 11.84 5.54
C ASP A 33 3.70 12.25 4.87
N ASP A 34 2.78 12.79 5.64
CA ASP A 34 1.44 13.20 5.21
C ASP A 34 0.57 12.08 4.59
N THR A 35 1.03 10.84 4.69
CA THR A 35 0.28 9.64 4.31
C THR A 35 -0.04 8.77 5.54
N ILE A 36 0.95 8.48 6.36
CA ILE A 36 0.81 7.73 7.62
C ILE A 36 0.86 8.68 8.82
N LEU A 37 1.81 9.59 8.84
CA LEU A 37 1.98 10.59 9.89
C LEU A 37 1.82 11.99 9.29
N SER A 38 0.85 12.76 9.81
CA SER A 38 0.68 14.14 9.38
C SER A 38 1.81 15.03 9.90
N SER A 39 2.30 15.90 9.03
CA SER A 39 3.21 16.98 9.40
C SER A 39 2.50 18.08 10.20
N GLU A 40 1.17 18.13 10.13
CA GLU A 40 0.34 19.09 10.86
C GLU A 40 -0.21 18.45 12.15
N PRO A 41 0.03 19.05 13.34
CA PRO A 41 -0.29 18.42 14.63
C PRO A 41 -1.76 18.08 14.83
N ASP A 42 -2.66 18.84 14.22
CA ASP A 42 -4.11 18.70 14.39
C ASP A 42 -4.76 17.72 13.39
N PHE A 43 -3.99 17.19 12.45
CA PHE A 43 -4.48 16.26 11.43
C PHE A 43 -3.96 14.85 11.65
N LYS A 44 -4.80 13.87 11.36
CA LYS A 44 -4.47 12.44 11.44
C LYS A 44 -4.70 11.77 10.10
N CYS A 45 -3.75 10.99 9.68
CA CYS A 45 -3.83 10.16 8.47
C CYS A 45 -4.58 8.86 8.74
N CYS A 46 -5.84 8.94 9.22
CA CYS A 46 -6.58 7.77 9.71
C CYS A 46 -6.91 6.78 8.58
N THR A 47 -7.39 7.28 7.44
CA THR A 47 -7.84 6.40 6.35
C THR A 47 -6.73 5.52 5.78
N PRO A 48 -5.56 6.05 5.38
CA PRO A 48 -4.47 5.19 4.91
C PRO A 48 -4.01 4.18 5.96
N VAL A 49 -3.86 4.60 7.23
CA VAL A 49 -3.44 3.71 8.31
C VAL A 49 -4.42 2.56 8.50
N LEU A 50 -5.72 2.85 8.56
CA LEU A 50 -6.75 1.82 8.71
C LEU A 50 -6.79 0.87 7.52
N LEU A 51 -6.64 1.37 6.29
CA LEU A 51 -6.64 0.52 5.10
C LEU A 51 -5.42 -0.39 5.05
N VAL A 52 -4.22 0.13 5.32
CA VAL A 52 -3.00 -0.69 5.35
C VAL A 52 -3.07 -1.74 6.46
N ASN A 53 -3.57 -1.37 7.64
CA ASN A 53 -3.79 -2.29 8.75
C ASN A 53 -4.77 -3.41 8.37
N ARG A 54 -5.91 -3.08 7.78
CA ARG A 54 -6.89 -4.07 7.32
C ARG A 54 -6.28 -5.00 6.26
N CYS A 55 -5.55 -4.46 5.28
CA CYS A 55 -4.89 -5.29 4.29
C CYS A 55 -3.91 -6.28 4.93
N LYS A 56 -3.11 -5.82 5.89
CA LYS A 56 -2.15 -6.67 6.61
C LYS A 56 -2.82 -7.84 7.34
N HIS A 57 -4.00 -7.61 7.94
CA HIS A 57 -4.65 -8.61 8.79
C HIS A 57 -5.71 -9.44 8.07
N ASP A 58 -6.36 -8.88 7.07
CA ASP A 58 -7.55 -9.49 6.49
C ASP A 58 -7.28 -10.24 5.17
N ILE A 59 -6.20 -9.87 4.46
CA ILE A 59 -5.82 -10.53 3.21
C ILE A 59 -4.32 -10.85 3.17
N ASN A 60 -3.92 -11.66 2.20
CA ASN A 60 -2.51 -11.91 1.96
C ASN A 60 -1.90 -10.73 1.20
N CYS A 61 -0.96 -10.03 1.79
CA CYS A 61 -0.29 -8.90 1.16
C CYS A 61 1.15 -8.74 1.64
N GLN A 62 1.94 -8.01 0.86
CA GLN A 62 3.26 -7.53 1.23
C GLN A 62 3.22 -6.01 1.31
N LEU A 63 3.79 -5.47 2.36
CA LEU A 63 3.81 -4.04 2.64
C LEU A 63 5.20 -3.46 2.36
N ILE A 64 5.26 -2.40 1.57
CA ILE A 64 6.49 -1.67 1.29
C ILE A 64 6.34 -0.25 1.82
N LEU A 65 7.16 0.14 2.78
CA LEU A 65 7.35 1.55 3.12
C LEU A 65 8.26 2.16 2.05
N TYR A 66 7.71 3.09 1.25
CA TYR A 66 8.43 3.76 0.19
C TYR A 66 8.49 5.27 0.47
N THR A 67 9.59 5.70 1.09
CA THR A 67 9.74 7.04 1.67
C THR A 67 11.05 7.69 1.25
N CYS A 68 11.04 9.04 1.18
CA CYS A 68 12.26 9.84 1.01
C CYS A 68 13.12 9.92 2.27
N ARG A 69 12.64 9.44 3.41
CA ARG A 69 13.44 9.37 4.63
C ARG A 69 14.58 8.38 4.43
N SER A 70 15.77 8.75 4.83
CA SER A 70 16.96 7.92 4.62
C SER A 70 17.75 7.70 5.90
N SER A 71 18.54 6.62 5.91
CA SER A 71 19.52 6.35 6.94
C SER A 71 20.77 7.24 6.83
N ASN A 72 20.95 7.96 5.70
CA ASN A 72 22.15 8.74 5.41
C ASN A 72 22.08 10.19 5.94
N ARG A 73 20.95 10.61 6.47
CA ARG A 73 20.80 11.92 7.11
C ARG A 73 20.88 11.76 8.63
N GLY A 74 22.00 12.16 9.19
CA GLY A 74 22.28 11.97 10.61
C GLY A 74 22.68 10.54 10.95
N ASP A 75 22.24 10.04 12.07
CA ASP A 75 22.51 8.69 12.58
C ASP A 75 21.53 7.59 12.10
N GLY A 76 20.78 7.86 11.03
CA GLY A 76 19.73 6.97 10.54
C GLY A 76 18.42 7.04 11.35
N ALA A 77 18.33 7.92 12.34
CA ALA A 77 17.17 8.07 13.21
C ALA A 77 15.89 8.41 12.41
N ASN A 78 16.04 9.14 11.31
CA ASN A 78 14.92 9.61 10.50
C ASN A 78 14.13 8.45 9.86
N LEU A 79 14.81 7.49 9.25
CA LEU A 79 14.17 6.30 8.68
C LEU A 79 13.72 5.34 9.78
N ARG A 80 14.54 5.13 10.81
CA ARG A 80 14.20 4.30 11.95
C ARG A 80 12.95 4.78 12.67
N TYR A 81 12.82 6.10 12.86
CA TYR A 81 11.62 6.70 13.43
C TYR A 81 10.36 6.35 12.62
N ALA A 82 10.41 6.45 11.29
CA ALA A 82 9.28 6.09 10.44
C ALA A 82 8.89 4.61 10.60
N ILE A 83 9.86 3.71 10.63
CA ILE A 83 9.63 2.27 10.84
C ILE A 83 9.03 2.02 12.23
N ASP A 84 9.54 2.66 13.26
CA ASP A 84 9.03 2.51 14.64
C ASP A 84 7.58 3.02 14.77
N VAL A 85 7.23 4.12 14.11
CA VAL A 85 5.84 4.61 14.06
C VAL A 85 4.94 3.61 13.34
N CYS A 86 5.35 3.09 12.19
CA CYS A 86 4.59 2.06 11.47
C CYS A 86 4.35 0.82 12.35
N LYS A 87 5.36 0.38 13.08
CA LYS A 87 5.24 -0.73 14.01
C LYS A 87 4.25 -0.46 15.14
N LYS A 88 4.27 0.74 15.74
CA LYS A 88 3.32 1.14 16.79
C LYS A 88 1.88 1.24 16.27
N LEU A 89 1.69 1.52 15.00
CA LEU A 89 0.38 1.57 14.34
C LEU A 89 -0.06 0.19 13.80
N ASP A 90 0.73 -0.85 14.04
CA ASP A 90 0.48 -2.22 13.55
C ASP A 90 0.41 -2.32 12.01
N ILE A 91 1.24 -1.52 11.36
CA ILE A 91 1.45 -1.53 9.90
C ILE A 91 2.94 -1.67 9.57
N GLU A 92 3.67 -2.46 10.35
CA GLU A 92 5.09 -2.70 10.11
C GLU A 92 5.33 -3.20 8.69
N PRO A 93 6.19 -2.52 7.90
CA PRO A 93 6.45 -2.94 6.54
C PRO A 93 7.28 -4.21 6.47
N ASP A 94 7.07 -5.01 5.45
CA ASP A 94 7.90 -6.17 5.12
C ASP A 94 9.19 -5.73 4.44
N PHE A 95 9.15 -4.63 3.67
CA PHE A 95 10.27 -4.07 2.93
C PHE A 95 10.29 -2.55 3.05
N VAL A 96 11.48 -1.96 2.97
CA VAL A 96 11.68 -0.51 3.06
C VAL A 96 12.51 -0.05 1.87
N ASN A 97 11.92 0.79 1.02
CA ASN A 97 12.54 1.36 -0.18
C ASN A 97 13.15 0.32 -1.16
N GLU A 98 12.68 -0.91 -1.10
CA GLU A 98 13.17 -2.01 -1.94
C GLU A 98 12.04 -2.89 -2.44
N HIS A 99 12.33 -3.74 -3.40
CA HIS A 99 11.38 -4.70 -3.95
C HIS A 99 10.98 -5.76 -2.94
N ALA A 100 9.71 -6.19 -3.00
CA ALA A 100 9.18 -7.25 -2.16
C ALA A 100 9.91 -8.59 -2.32
N TRP A 101 10.39 -8.90 -3.55
CA TRP A 101 11.16 -10.12 -3.84
C TRP A 101 12.23 -9.87 -4.90
N GLU A 102 13.21 -10.77 -4.96
CA GLU A 102 14.31 -10.72 -5.92
C GLU A 102 13.84 -10.74 -7.37
N ASP A 103 12.72 -11.41 -7.68
CA ASP A 103 12.16 -11.50 -9.03
C ASP A 103 11.77 -10.14 -9.63
N TYR A 104 11.61 -9.12 -8.80
CA TYR A 104 11.31 -7.76 -9.24
C TYR A 104 12.56 -6.87 -9.39
N ARG A 105 13.76 -7.37 -9.14
CA ARG A 105 15.01 -6.59 -9.17
C ARG A 105 15.42 -6.07 -10.56
N GLY A 106 14.91 -6.62 -11.63
CA GLY A 106 15.25 -6.22 -12.99
C GLY A 106 14.64 -4.92 -13.50
N LEU A 107 13.93 -4.15 -12.65
CA LEU A 107 13.10 -3.02 -13.06
C LEU A 107 13.80 -1.65 -12.97
N ASN A 108 15.12 -1.59 -13.19
CA ASN A 108 15.90 -0.33 -13.28
C ASN A 108 15.72 0.59 -12.06
N GLY A 109 15.70 0.03 -10.85
CA GLY A 109 15.55 0.78 -9.60
C GLY A 109 14.13 1.23 -9.28
N LYS A 110 13.15 1.00 -10.16
CA LYS A 110 11.76 1.25 -9.86
C LYS A 110 11.20 0.17 -8.94
N VAL A 111 10.68 0.57 -7.79
CA VAL A 111 10.01 -0.34 -6.87
C VAL A 111 8.68 -0.80 -7.48
N PHE A 112 8.47 -2.12 -7.55
CA PHE A 112 7.22 -2.69 -8.02
C PHE A 112 6.18 -2.73 -6.89
N TYR A 113 4.97 -2.29 -7.21
CA TYR A 113 3.79 -2.37 -6.36
C TYR A 113 2.52 -2.49 -7.21
N ASP A 114 1.46 -3.00 -6.63
CA ASP A 114 0.14 -3.04 -7.27
C ASP A 114 -0.61 -1.73 -7.06
N ILE A 115 -0.43 -1.13 -5.87
CA ILE A 115 -0.99 0.18 -5.51
C ILE A 115 -0.02 0.94 -4.62
N PHE A 116 -0.01 2.27 -4.78
CA PHE A 116 0.80 3.18 -3.98
C PHE A 116 -0.07 4.25 -3.31
N LEU A 117 0.02 4.32 -1.99
CA LEU A 117 -0.63 5.35 -1.17
C LEU A 117 0.37 6.47 -0.89
N ASP A 118 0.16 7.63 -1.50
CA ASP A 118 1.06 8.79 -1.41
C ASP A 118 0.25 10.08 -1.50
N ASP A 119 0.44 11.01 -0.56
CA ASP A 119 -0.23 12.31 -0.53
C ASP A 119 0.00 13.14 -1.80
N LYS A 120 1.11 12.93 -2.50
CA LYS A 120 1.47 13.61 -3.76
C LYS A 120 1.02 12.86 -5.01
N ALA A 121 0.42 11.69 -4.87
CA ALA A 121 0.06 10.83 -5.99
C ALA A 121 -1.43 10.41 -5.96
N GLY A 122 -2.33 11.32 -5.60
CA GLY A 122 -3.77 11.06 -5.63
C GLY A 122 -4.23 10.13 -4.50
N LEU A 123 -3.78 10.38 -3.27
CA LEU A 123 -4.06 9.54 -2.10
C LEU A 123 -5.55 9.21 -1.92
N GLY A 124 -6.44 10.19 -2.09
CA GLY A 124 -7.88 9.97 -1.93
C GLY A 124 -8.43 8.91 -2.88
N GLN A 125 -8.06 8.97 -4.16
CA GLN A 125 -8.47 7.98 -5.15
C GLN A 125 -7.82 6.61 -4.89
N ALA A 126 -6.55 6.58 -4.52
CA ALA A 126 -5.86 5.34 -4.20
C ALA A 126 -6.48 4.64 -2.98
N CYS A 127 -6.84 5.38 -1.93
CA CYS A 127 -7.56 4.84 -0.78
C CYS A 127 -8.93 4.27 -1.18
N GLU A 128 -9.70 4.98 -2.00
CA GLU A 128 -10.99 4.50 -2.50
C GLU A 128 -10.85 3.19 -3.28
N ILE A 129 -9.89 3.13 -4.22
CA ILE A 129 -9.61 1.94 -5.01
C ILE A 129 -9.24 0.76 -4.10
N LEU A 130 -8.34 0.97 -3.15
CA LEU A 130 -7.89 -0.09 -2.24
C LEU A 130 -9.03 -0.58 -1.35
N GLU A 131 -9.85 0.32 -0.81
CA GLU A 131 -10.99 -0.04 0.04
C GLU A 131 -12.01 -0.87 -0.72
N LEU A 132 -12.39 -0.45 -1.92
CA LEU A 132 -13.33 -1.19 -2.76
C LEU A 132 -12.78 -2.56 -3.16
N ALA A 133 -11.51 -2.63 -3.53
CA ALA A 133 -10.86 -3.90 -3.86
C ALA A 133 -10.81 -4.85 -2.66
N LEU A 134 -10.42 -4.36 -1.49
CA LEU A 134 -10.37 -5.13 -0.26
C LEU A 134 -11.74 -5.71 0.09
N ASN A 135 -12.79 -4.90 0.04
CA ASN A 135 -14.15 -5.35 0.34
C ASN A 135 -14.61 -6.44 -0.64
N ARG A 136 -14.30 -6.33 -1.94
CA ARG A 136 -14.63 -7.36 -2.93
C ARG A 136 -13.84 -8.65 -2.71
N ILE A 137 -12.55 -8.55 -2.42
CA ILE A 137 -11.71 -9.71 -2.11
C ILE A 137 -12.29 -10.46 -0.91
N LEU A 138 -12.59 -9.76 0.18
CA LEU A 138 -13.16 -10.36 1.39
C LEU A 138 -14.51 -11.03 1.13
N ASN A 139 -15.40 -10.38 0.38
CA ASN A 139 -16.69 -10.96 0.02
C ASN A 139 -16.53 -12.26 -0.81
N GLU A 140 -15.58 -12.32 -1.73
CA GLU A 140 -15.32 -13.53 -2.52
C GLU A 140 -14.66 -14.65 -1.69
N LEU A 141 -13.78 -14.30 -0.75
CA LEU A 141 -13.18 -15.25 0.18
C LEU A 141 -14.24 -15.86 1.10
N ASP A 142 -15.17 -15.06 1.63
CA ASP A 142 -16.26 -15.52 2.49
C ASP A 142 -17.19 -16.51 1.75
N LYS A 143 -17.51 -16.26 0.49
CA LYS A 143 -18.31 -17.19 -0.32
C LYS A 143 -17.63 -18.54 -0.50
N LYS A 144 -16.30 -18.59 -0.60
CA LYS A 144 -15.54 -19.84 -0.74
C LYS A 144 -15.50 -20.66 0.54
N VAL A 145 -15.62 -20.06 1.71
CA VAL A 145 -15.66 -20.75 3.02
C VAL A 145 -17.01 -21.43 3.24
N ILE A 146 -18.11 -20.90 2.70
CA ILE A 146 -19.48 -21.41 2.89
C ILE A 146 -19.79 -22.60 1.97
N ASN A 147 -19.03 -22.76 0.89
CA ASN A 147 -19.16 -23.87 -0.08
C ASN A 147 -18.10 -24.95 0.14
#